data_4bd598f59fd7c4aa52c8c9abde26fc4e
#
_entry.id   4bd598f59fd7c4aa52c8c9abde26fc4e
#
_cell.length_a   1.000
_cell.length_b   1.000
_cell.length_c   1.000
_cell.angle_alpha   90.00
_cell.angle_beta   90.00
_cell.angle_gamma   90.00
#
_symmetry.space_group_name_H-M   'P 1'
#
loop_
_entity.id
_entity.type
_entity.pdbx_description
1 polymer ?
#
loop_
_entity_poly.entity_id
_entity_poly.type
_entity_poly.pdbx_seq_one_letter_code
_entity_poly.pdbx_strand_id
1 'polypeptide(L)'
;MPRLAPSRAAGASSKSGKPHAIRIIGGDWKRTPLPVLDLDGLRPTPDRVRETLFNWLGQRLDGQHCLDLFAGSGALGFEAASRGAARVLMVERHARAAGQLRANQQRLDARMIEIAEADGLRLAASLAPGSFDVVFLDPPFDADLGKALAVAVPLVRADGYLYVEAGEALEPAAHEPLSGWELVRQGKAGAVHFHLLQRENKE
;
A
#
# COMPACT_ATOMS: atom_id res chain seq x y z
N MET A 1 -1.49 -56.54 -39.85
CA MET A 1 -1.96 -55.18 -39.65
C MET A 1 -2.22 -54.96 -38.17
N PRO A 2 -1.31 -54.37 -37.38
CA PRO A 2 -1.56 -54.08 -35.98
C PRO A 2 -2.29 -52.70 -35.86
N ARG A 3 -3.32 -52.67 -35.02
CA ARG A 3 -4.12 -51.47 -34.70
C ARG A 3 -3.32 -50.54 -33.78
N LEU A 4 -3.16 -49.29 -34.18
CA LEU A 4 -2.65 -48.21 -33.34
C LEU A 4 -3.70 -47.80 -32.31
N ALA A 5 -3.31 -47.78 -31.04
CA ALA A 5 -4.09 -47.25 -29.94
C ALA A 5 -3.98 -45.72 -29.90
N PRO A 6 -5.05 -44.97 -29.51
CA PRO A 6 -5.00 -43.53 -29.42
C PRO A 6 -4.20 -43.08 -28.19
N SER A 7 -3.26 -42.18 -28.43
CA SER A 7 -2.46 -41.44 -27.43
C SER A 7 -3.38 -40.63 -26.51
N ARG A 8 -3.34 -40.92 -25.19
CA ARG A 8 -3.95 -40.08 -24.17
C ARG A 8 -3.17 -38.79 -24.06
N ALA A 9 -3.76 -37.69 -24.49
CA ALA A 9 -3.29 -36.37 -24.17
C ALA A 9 -3.36 -36.16 -22.64
N ALA A 10 -2.19 -35.88 -22.03
CA ALA A 10 -2.10 -35.50 -20.62
C ALA A 10 -2.71 -34.11 -20.45
N GLY A 11 -3.90 -34.07 -19.86
CA GLY A 11 -4.49 -32.80 -19.45
C GLY A 11 -3.65 -32.15 -18.35
N ALA A 12 -3.04 -31.04 -18.67
CA ALA A 12 -2.40 -30.17 -17.67
C ALA A 12 -3.48 -29.68 -16.70
N SER A 13 -3.51 -30.26 -15.51
CA SER A 13 -4.32 -29.78 -14.38
C SER A 13 -3.79 -28.41 -13.97
N SER A 14 -4.45 -27.35 -14.39
CA SER A 14 -4.26 -26.03 -13.82
C SER A 14 -4.74 -26.09 -12.37
N LYS A 15 -3.81 -26.06 -11.42
CA LYS A 15 -4.15 -25.84 -10.01
C LYS A 15 -4.79 -24.45 -9.93
N SER A 16 -6.11 -24.39 -9.90
CA SER A 16 -6.84 -23.19 -9.54
C SER A 16 -6.57 -22.93 -8.05
N GLY A 17 -5.51 -22.16 -7.75
CA GLY A 17 -5.30 -21.61 -6.42
C GLY A 17 -6.55 -20.80 -6.04
N LYS A 18 -6.99 -20.92 -4.77
CA LYS A 18 -8.06 -20.06 -4.24
C LYS A 18 -7.68 -18.61 -4.53
N PRO A 19 -8.61 -17.78 -5.03
CA PRO A 19 -8.29 -16.39 -5.28
C PRO A 19 -7.75 -15.78 -3.98
N HIS A 20 -6.56 -15.24 -4.03
CA HIS A 20 -6.00 -14.47 -2.93
C HIS A 20 -6.93 -13.27 -2.71
N ALA A 21 -7.35 -13.07 -1.47
CA ALA A 21 -8.18 -11.93 -1.10
C ALA A 21 -7.62 -11.29 0.17
N ILE A 22 -7.54 -9.98 0.18
CA ILE A 22 -7.36 -9.20 1.40
C ILE A 22 -8.73 -8.92 2.01
N ARG A 23 -8.78 -8.74 3.32
CA ARG A 23 -10.00 -8.32 4.02
C ARG A 23 -9.83 -6.91 4.53
N ILE A 24 -10.82 -6.05 4.33
CA ILE A 24 -10.90 -4.76 5.00
C ILE A 24 -11.20 -4.97 6.48
N ILE A 25 -10.40 -4.36 7.36
CA ILE A 25 -10.42 -4.64 8.80
C ILE A 25 -11.36 -3.70 9.53
N GLY A 26 -11.43 -2.43 9.13
CA GLY A 26 -12.21 -1.39 9.81
C GLY A 26 -13.01 -0.51 8.85
N GLY A 27 -13.73 0.46 9.43
CA GLY A 27 -14.49 1.44 8.66
C GLY A 27 -15.76 0.89 8.01
N ASP A 28 -16.24 1.59 7.00
CA ASP A 28 -17.54 1.38 6.37
C ASP A 28 -17.62 0.06 5.58
N TRP A 29 -16.49 -0.43 5.09
CA TRP A 29 -16.41 -1.70 4.35
C TRP A 29 -15.84 -2.85 5.18
N LYS A 30 -15.89 -2.76 6.50
CA LYS A 30 -15.36 -3.78 7.41
C LYS A 30 -15.81 -5.18 7.03
N ARG A 31 -14.86 -6.13 7.02
CA ARG A 31 -15.01 -7.55 6.65
C ARG A 31 -15.26 -7.81 5.17
N THR A 32 -15.26 -6.81 4.30
CA THR A 32 -15.40 -7.02 2.86
C THR A 32 -14.12 -7.65 2.29
N PRO A 33 -14.20 -8.81 1.62
CA PRO A 33 -13.07 -9.39 0.93
C PRO A 33 -12.85 -8.68 -0.41
N LEU A 34 -11.60 -8.32 -0.70
CA LEU A 34 -11.17 -7.76 -1.98
C LEU A 34 -10.29 -8.76 -2.70
N PRO A 35 -10.66 -9.19 -3.91
CA PRO A 35 -9.81 -10.01 -4.76
C PRO A 35 -8.45 -9.35 -5.01
N VAL A 36 -7.39 -10.13 -4.93
CA VAL A 36 -6.02 -9.71 -5.21
C VAL A 36 -5.43 -10.68 -6.22
N LEU A 37 -4.67 -10.13 -7.17
CA LEU A 37 -3.95 -10.96 -8.14
C LEU A 37 -2.78 -11.67 -7.46
N ASP A 38 -2.57 -12.91 -7.84
CA ASP A 38 -1.36 -13.64 -7.52
C ASP A 38 -0.27 -13.21 -8.53
N LEU A 39 0.55 -12.27 -8.11
CA LEU A 39 1.66 -11.74 -8.88
C LEU A 39 2.95 -11.86 -8.06
N ASP A 40 4.03 -12.25 -8.71
CA ASP A 40 5.34 -12.33 -8.08
C ASP A 40 5.72 -10.97 -7.48
N GLY A 41 6.12 -10.98 -6.22
CA GLY A 41 6.49 -9.77 -5.47
C GLY A 41 5.31 -9.00 -4.86
N LEU A 42 4.05 -9.34 -5.17
CA LEU A 42 2.88 -8.70 -4.56
C LEU A 42 2.52 -9.42 -3.25
N ARG A 43 3.01 -8.94 -2.13
CA ARG A 43 2.62 -9.41 -0.80
C ARG A 43 1.74 -8.37 -0.13
N PRO A 44 0.46 -8.66 0.16
CA PRO A 44 -0.38 -7.73 0.92
C PRO A 44 0.19 -7.53 2.32
N THR A 45 0.19 -6.29 2.81
CA THR A 45 0.47 -5.97 4.21
C THR A 45 -0.46 -6.80 5.11
N PRO A 46 0.09 -7.57 6.07
CA PRO A 46 -0.70 -8.45 6.94
C PRO A 46 -1.79 -7.71 7.71
N ASP A 47 -2.93 -8.38 7.96
CA ASP A 47 -4.05 -7.82 8.70
C ASP A 47 -3.63 -7.18 10.03
N ARG A 48 -2.77 -7.87 10.80
CA ARG A 48 -2.25 -7.38 12.08
C ARG A 48 -1.45 -6.07 11.95
N VAL A 49 -0.65 -5.93 10.90
CA VAL A 49 0.14 -4.71 10.66
C VAL A 49 -0.80 -3.56 10.34
N ARG A 50 -1.78 -3.77 9.46
CA ARG A 50 -2.79 -2.77 9.11
C ARG A 50 -3.63 -2.37 10.32
N GLU A 51 -4.08 -3.32 11.13
CA GLU A 51 -4.81 -3.03 12.37
C GLU A 51 -3.97 -2.15 13.31
N THR A 52 -2.69 -2.49 13.50
CA THR A 52 -1.77 -1.71 14.33
C THR A 52 -1.58 -0.30 13.78
N LEU A 53 -1.30 -0.16 12.49
CA LEU A 53 -1.13 1.14 11.83
C LEU A 53 -2.36 2.04 12.01
N PHE A 54 -3.54 1.53 11.68
CA PHE A 54 -4.74 2.35 11.76
C PHE A 54 -5.18 2.65 13.21
N ASN A 55 -4.78 1.82 14.19
CA ASN A 55 -4.90 2.18 15.61
C ASN A 55 -3.97 3.35 15.97
N TRP A 56 -2.75 3.39 15.45
CA TRP A 56 -1.82 4.50 15.64
C TRP A 56 -2.35 5.81 15.02
N LEU A 57 -3.02 5.72 13.86
CA LEU A 57 -3.63 6.84 13.16
C LEU A 57 -5.00 7.28 13.74
N GLY A 58 -5.47 6.69 14.85
CA GLY A 58 -6.74 7.07 15.51
C GLY A 58 -7.97 6.38 14.95
N GLN A 59 -7.83 5.32 14.15
CA GLN A 59 -8.88 4.47 13.56
C GLN A 59 -9.77 5.13 12.50
N ARG A 60 -9.94 6.45 12.49
CA ARG A 60 -10.70 7.22 11.51
C ARG A 60 -9.79 8.22 10.84
N LEU A 61 -10.03 8.43 9.55
CA LEU A 61 -9.29 9.37 8.71
C LEU A 61 -10.24 10.40 8.07
N ASP A 62 -11.30 10.76 8.77
CA ASP A 62 -12.34 11.63 8.25
C ASP A 62 -11.76 12.96 7.73
N GLY A 63 -12.06 13.27 6.48
CA GLY A 63 -11.59 14.48 5.82
C GLY A 63 -10.14 14.46 5.35
N GLN A 64 -9.37 13.42 5.66
CA GLN A 64 -7.95 13.34 5.32
C GLN A 64 -7.72 12.95 3.86
N HIS A 65 -6.63 13.45 3.29
CA HIS A 65 -6.09 13.06 1.99
C HIS A 65 -4.92 12.11 2.19
N CYS A 66 -5.03 10.92 1.62
CA CYS A 66 -4.04 9.87 1.75
C CYS A 66 -3.37 9.56 0.40
N LEU A 67 -2.09 9.20 0.45
CA LEU A 67 -1.33 8.68 -0.69
C LEU A 67 -0.81 7.29 -0.35
N ASP A 68 -1.13 6.29 -1.20
CA ASP A 68 -0.55 4.96 -1.19
C ASP A 68 0.40 4.85 -2.40
N LEU A 69 1.70 5.10 -2.16
CA LEU A 69 2.66 5.35 -3.22
C LEU A 69 3.10 4.08 -3.96
N PHE A 70 2.91 2.92 -3.34
CA PHE A 70 3.19 1.59 -3.91
C PHE A 70 2.03 0.66 -3.60
N ALA A 71 0.86 0.93 -4.18
CA ALA A 71 -0.41 0.38 -3.73
C ALA A 71 -0.51 -1.16 -3.79
N GLY A 72 0.13 -1.78 -4.76
CA GLY A 72 0.15 -3.23 -4.88
C GLY A 72 -1.25 -3.85 -4.85
N SER A 73 -1.56 -4.54 -3.76
CA SER A 73 -2.88 -5.13 -3.53
C SER A 73 -3.98 -4.12 -3.18
N GLY A 74 -3.60 -2.89 -2.83
CA GLY A 74 -4.48 -1.84 -2.34
C GLY A 74 -4.84 -1.94 -0.86
N ALA A 75 -4.15 -2.79 -0.10
CA ALA A 75 -4.50 -3.08 1.29
C ALA A 75 -4.55 -1.82 2.17
N LEU A 76 -3.61 -0.91 2.03
CA LEU A 76 -3.54 0.34 2.80
C LEU A 76 -4.50 1.39 2.28
N GLY A 77 -4.53 1.60 0.96
CA GLY A 77 -5.40 2.60 0.35
C GLY A 77 -6.90 2.32 0.53
N PHE A 78 -7.34 1.07 0.33
CA PHE A 78 -8.75 0.71 0.58
C PHE A 78 -9.11 0.76 2.06
N GLU A 79 -8.19 0.40 2.95
CA GLU A 79 -8.41 0.53 4.39
C GLU A 79 -8.57 2.00 4.80
N ALA A 80 -7.72 2.91 4.28
CA ALA A 80 -7.81 4.35 4.52
C ALA A 80 -9.16 4.92 4.03
N ALA A 81 -9.58 4.57 2.82
CA ALA A 81 -10.87 4.99 2.28
C ALA A 81 -12.04 4.46 3.12
N SER A 82 -12.00 3.19 3.53
CA SER A 82 -13.01 2.58 4.40
C SER A 82 -13.14 3.30 5.75
N ARG A 83 -12.06 3.92 6.21
CA ARG A 83 -12.00 4.65 7.49
C ARG A 83 -12.31 6.14 7.37
N GLY A 84 -12.82 6.57 6.21
CA GLY A 84 -13.38 7.92 6.03
C GLY A 84 -12.44 8.91 5.36
N ALA A 85 -11.29 8.48 4.81
CA ALA A 85 -10.44 9.38 4.03
C ALA A 85 -11.25 10.06 2.93
N ALA A 86 -11.14 11.39 2.83
CA ALA A 86 -11.86 12.17 1.83
C ALA A 86 -11.31 11.98 0.41
N ARG A 87 -10.03 11.67 0.31
CA ARG A 87 -9.35 11.34 -0.95
C ARG A 87 -8.23 10.34 -0.68
N VAL A 88 -8.11 9.34 -1.55
CA VAL A 88 -7.00 8.39 -1.55
C VAL A 88 -6.44 8.28 -2.96
N LEU A 89 -5.19 8.69 -3.15
CA LEU A 89 -4.45 8.43 -4.38
C LEU A 89 -3.65 7.14 -4.21
N MET A 90 -3.93 6.15 -5.04
CA MET A 90 -3.23 4.87 -5.07
C MET A 90 -2.38 4.80 -6.34
N VAL A 91 -1.07 4.59 -6.20
CA VAL A 91 -0.14 4.50 -7.33
C VAL A 91 0.35 3.07 -7.49
N GLU A 92 0.17 2.52 -8.68
CA GLU A 92 0.61 1.16 -9.01
C GLU A 92 1.18 1.11 -10.43
N ARG A 93 2.43 0.61 -10.55
CA ARG A 93 3.12 0.56 -11.85
C ARG A 93 2.69 -0.61 -12.73
N HIS A 94 2.22 -1.69 -12.11
CA HIS A 94 1.88 -2.91 -12.83
C HIS A 94 0.44 -2.84 -13.35
N ALA A 95 0.24 -2.76 -14.68
CA ALA A 95 -1.07 -2.56 -15.31
C ALA A 95 -2.15 -3.55 -14.86
N ARG A 96 -1.81 -4.86 -14.67
CA ARG A 96 -2.78 -5.86 -14.20
C ARG A 96 -3.20 -5.59 -12.75
N ALA A 97 -2.26 -5.19 -11.87
CA ALA A 97 -2.57 -4.83 -10.50
C ALA A 97 -3.44 -3.57 -10.45
N ALA A 98 -3.07 -2.51 -11.19
CA ALA A 98 -3.90 -1.31 -11.33
C ALA A 98 -5.30 -1.61 -11.87
N GLY A 99 -5.43 -2.53 -12.82
CA GLY A 99 -6.72 -3.03 -13.31
C GLY A 99 -7.55 -3.70 -12.20
N GLN A 100 -6.93 -4.51 -11.35
CA GLN A 100 -7.59 -5.14 -10.21
C GLN A 100 -8.01 -4.11 -9.15
N LEU A 101 -7.18 -3.10 -8.89
CA LEU A 101 -7.55 -1.99 -8.00
C LEU A 101 -8.78 -1.25 -8.51
N ARG A 102 -8.85 -0.94 -9.80
CA ARG A 102 -10.04 -0.30 -10.43
C ARG A 102 -11.30 -1.17 -10.32
N ALA A 103 -11.17 -2.49 -10.50
CA ALA A 103 -12.29 -3.42 -10.32
C ALA A 103 -12.78 -3.44 -8.86
N ASN A 104 -11.88 -3.42 -7.89
CA ASN A 104 -12.23 -3.32 -6.47
C ASN A 104 -12.86 -1.97 -6.13
N GLN A 105 -12.33 -0.88 -6.68
CA GLN A 105 -12.90 0.48 -6.54
C GLN A 105 -14.35 0.54 -7.03
N GLN A 106 -14.61 0.01 -8.20
CA GLN A 106 -15.96 -0.06 -8.78
C GLN A 106 -16.90 -0.91 -7.91
N ARG A 107 -16.44 -2.07 -7.47
CA ARG A 107 -17.21 -2.98 -6.60
C ARG A 107 -17.67 -2.32 -5.29
N LEU A 108 -16.85 -1.41 -4.74
CA LEU A 108 -17.11 -0.71 -3.49
C LEU A 108 -17.83 0.64 -3.71
N ASP A 109 -18.07 1.08 -4.95
CA ASP A 109 -18.46 2.45 -5.31
C ASP A 109 -17.56 3.52 -4.62
N ALA A 110 -16.26 3.24 -4.58
CA ALA A 110 -15.26 4.00 -3.83
C ALA A 110 -14.80 5.24 -4.60
N ARG A 111 -15.66 6.25 -4.72
CA ARG A 111 -15.44 7.47 -5.55
C ARG A 111 -14.31 8.36 -5.01
N MET A 112 -13.98 8.26 -3.73
CA MET A 112 -12.87 8.99 -3.10
C MET A 112 -11.50 8.44 -3.48
N ILE A 113 -11.43 7.24 -4.08
CA ILE A 113 -10.17 6.63 -4.52
C ILE A 113 -9.86 7.05 -5.96
N GLU A 114 -8.64 7.46 -6.21
CA GLU A 114 -8.05 7.67 -7.51
C GLU A 114 -6.91 6.67 -7.72
N ILE A 115 -6.86 5.99 -8.87
CA ILE A 115 -5.86 4.98 -9.18
C ILE A 115 -5.03 5.45 -10.36
N ALA A 116 -3.74 5.73 -10.07
CA ALA A 116 -2.76 6.09 -11.07
C ALA A 116 -1.91 4.87 -11.46
N GLU A 117 -1.97 4.48 -12.72
CA GLU A 117 -1.06 3.48 -13.30
C GLU A 117 0.22 4.18 -13.71
N ALA A 118 1.21 4.20 -12.81
CA ALA A 118 2.43 4.97 -12.99
C ALA A 118 3.57 4.41 -12.13
N ASP A 119 4.79 4.83 -12.45
CA ASP A 119 5.92 4.69 -11.53
C ASP A 119 5.75 5.64 -10.34
N GLY A 120 5.75 5.09 -9.13
CA GLY A 120 5.49 5.84 -7.89
C GLY A 120 6.46 7.00 -7.68
N LEU A 121 7.78 6.77 -7.89
CA LEU A 121 8.79 7.80 -7.67
C LEU A 121 8.63 8.96 -8.66
N ARG A 122 8.36 8.65 -9.93
CA ARG A 122 8.14 9.67 -10.97
C ARG A 122 6.88 10.48 -10.71
N LEU A 123 5.78 9.81 -10.36
CA LEU A 123 4.53 10.51 -10.05
C LEU A 123 4.70 11.40 -8.82
N ALA A 124 5.29 10.88 -7.74
CA ALA A 124 5.54 11.62 -6.51
C ALA A 124 6.30 12.93 -6.76
N ALA A 125 7.33 12.91 -7.61
CA ALA A 125 8.11 14.08 -7.97
C ALA A 125 7.30 15.17 -8.70
N SER A 126 6.13 14.85 -9.24
CA SER A 126 5.23 15.81 -9.94
C SER A 126 4.08 16.31 -9.08
N LEU A 127 3.88 15.75 -7.90
CA LEU A 127 2.80 16.15 -6.99
C LEU A 127 3.20 17.39 -6.20
N ALA A 128 2.21 18.18 -5.81
CA ALA A 128 2.45 19.38 -5.02
C ALA A 128 2.90 19.02 -3.58
N PRO A 129 3.92 19.67 -3.03
CA PRO A 129 4.33 19.49 -1.64
C PRO A 129 3.19 19.74 -0.66
N GLY A 130 3.19 19.02 0.48
CA GLY A 130 2.20 19.20 1.54
C GLY A 130 0.76 18.85 1.14
N SER A 131 0.56 17.95 0.16
CA SER A 131 -0.76 17.64 -0.38
C SER A 131 -1.50 16.54 0.40
N PHE A 132 -0.80 15.79 1.26
CA PHE A 132 -1.37 14.63 1.92
C PHE A 132 -1.21 14.69 3.44
N ASP A 133 -2.26 14.28 4.14
CA ASP A 133 -2.26 14.13 5.58
C ASP A 133 -1.55 12.84 6.01
N VAL A 134 -1.68 11.77 5.20
CA VAL A 134 -0.99 10.50 5.40
C VAL A 134 -0.38 10.00 4.09
N VAL A 135 0.91 9.70 4.12
CA VAL A 135 1.60 9.01 3.02
C VAL A 135 2.01 7.61 3.47
N PHE A 136 1.54 6.60 2.75
CA PHE A 136 1.97 5.21 2.93
C PHE A 136 3.10 4.91 1.95
N LEU A 137 4.24 4.49 2.48
CA LEU A 137 5.46 4.16 1.77
C LEU A 137 5.86 2.72 2.07
N ASP A 138 5.41 1.79 1.23
CA ASP A 138 5.75 0.36 1.27
C ASP A 138 6.41 -0.04 -0.07
N PRO A 139 7.67 0.40 -0.29
CA PRO A 139 8.36 0.15 -1.54
C PRO A 139 8.73 -1.34 -1.68
N PRO A 140 8.89 -1.86 -2.92
CA PRO A 140 9.47 -3.18 -3.15
C PRO A 140 10.83 -3.34 -2.44
N PHE A 141 11.16 -4.57 -2.01
CA PHE A 141 12.38 -4.86 -1.24
C PHE A 141 13.69 -4.48 -1.97
N ASP A 142 13.66 -4.43 -3.29
CA ASP A 142 14.80 -4.05 -4.13
C ASP A 142 14.85 -2.54 -4.41
N ALA A 143 13.88 -1.77 -3.93
CA ALA A 143 13.84 -0.33 -4.11
C ALA A 143 14.83 0.38 -3.18
N ASP A 144 15.38 1.47 -3.69
CA ASP A 144 16.22 2.39 -2.89
C ASP A 144 15.31 3.21 -1.95
N LEU A 145 15.32 2.87 -0.67
CA LEU A 145 14.52 3.53 0.35
C LEU A 145 14.85 5.02 0.47
N GLY A 146 16.13 5.40 0.34
CA GLY A 146 16.53 6.80 0.40
C GLY A 146 15.89 7.65 -0.70
N LYS A 147 15.84 7.12 -1.94
CA LYS A 147 15.14 7.78 -3.05
C LYS A 147 13.63 7.84 -2.83
N ALA A 148 13.05 6.79 -2.28
CA ALA A 148 11.62 6.76 -1.98
C ALA A 148 11.26 7.79 -0.91
N LEU A 149 12.05 7.89 0.16
CA LEU A 149 11.91 8.92 1.19
C LEU A 149 12.07 10.34 0.64
N ALA A 150 13.06 10.57 -0.22
CA ALA A 150 13.31 11.88 -0.79
C ALA A 150 12.11 12.46 -1.57
N VAL A 151 11.31 11.62 -2.22
CA VAL A 151 10.12 12.05 -2.95
C VAL A 151 8.84 12.02 -2.10
N ALA A 152 8.74 11.14 -1.10
CA ALA A 152 7.55 10.99 -0.27
C ALA A 152 7.46 12.05 0.83
N VAL A 153 8.58 12.36 1.49
CA VAL A 153 8.67 13.31 2.62
C VAL A 153 8.11 14.70 2.28
N PRO A 154 8.44 15.33 1.13
CA PRO A 154 7.89 16.62 0.78
C PRO A 154 6.36 16.63 0.59
N LEU A 155 5.74 15.49 0.31
CA LEU A 155 4.30 15.40 0.03
C LEU A 155 3.45 15.42 1.29
N VAL A 156 4.04 15.14 2.45
CA VAL A 156 3.33 15.12 3.74
C VAL A 156 3.12 16.53 4.24
N ARG A 157 1.91 16.86 4.69
CA ARG A 157 1.58 18.13 5.35
C ARG A 157 2.39 18.33 6.63
N ALA A 158 2.43 19.56 7.13
CA ALA A 158 3.16 19.89 8.35
C ALA A 158 2.78 19.01 9.55
N ASP A 159 1.48 18.78 9.75
CA ASP A 159 0.94 17.96 10.84
C ASP A 159 0.60 16.52 10.41
N GLY A 160 1.04 16.13 9.22
CA GLY A 160 0.73 14.83 8.62
C GLY A 160 1.68 13.71 9.09
N TYR A 161 1.37 12.51 8.66
CA TYR A 161 2.11 11.30 8.98
C TYR A 161 2.74 10.67 7.75
N LEU A 162 3.95 10.16 7.93
CA LEU A 162 4.60 9.27 6.99
C LEU A 162 4.67 7.86 7.59
N TYR A 163 4.03 6.90 6.95
CA TYR A 163 4.17 5.47 7.27
C TYR A 163 5.20 4.84 6.35
N VAL A 164 6.14 4.07 6.89
CA VAL A 164 7.21 3.41 6.13
C VAL A 164 7.32 1.94 6.52
N GLU A 165 7.27 1.03 5.54
CA GLU A 165 7.70 -0.35 5.69
C GLU A 165 9.13 -0.52 5.15
N ALA A 166 9.96 -1.28 5.89
CA ALA A 166 11.36 -1.54 5.53
C ALA A 166 11.81 -2.93 6.02
N GLY A 167 12.89 -3.44 5.43
CA GLY A 167 13.49 -4.70 5.84
C GLY A 167 14.23 -4.65 7.19
N GLU A 168 14.53 -3.45 7.66
CA GLU A 168 15.23 -3.19 8.92
C GLU A 168 14.62 -2.01 9.68
N ALA A 169 15.02 -1.85 10.93
CA ALA A 169 14.56 -0.74 11.74
C ALA A 169 15.05 0.59 11.16
N LEU A 170 14.14 1.56 11.02
CA LEU A 170 14.44 2.87 10.48
C LEU A 170 14.90 3.81 11.61
N GLU A 171 16.08 4.38 11.42
CA GLU A 171 16.60 5.46 12.26
C GLU A 171 16.52 6.78 11.49
N PRO A 172 15.62 7.71 11.84
CA PRO A 172 15.44 8.96 11.07
C PRO A 172 16.74 9.73 10.86
N ALA A 173 17.61 9.79 11.86
CA ALA A 173 18.90 10.47 11.78
C ALA A 173 19.89 9.87 10.75
N ALA A 174 19.70 8.63 10.34
CA ALA A 174 20.51 7.98 9.30
C ALA A 174 20.05 8.32 7.88
N HIS A 175 18.91 9.00 7.72
CA HIS A 175 18.31 9.34 6.43
C HIS A 175 18.13 10.86 6.32
N GLU A 176 18.92 11.50 5.48
CA GLU A 176 18.87 12.95 5.26
C GLU A 176 17.45 13.48 4.99
N PRO A 177 16.60 12.84 4.16
CA PRO A 177 15.24 13.30 3.93
C PRO A 177 14.36 13.34 5.19
N LEU A 178 14.71 12.60 6.24
CA LEU A 178 14.01 12.58 7.51
C LEU A 178 14.59 13.53 8.56
N SER A 179 15.47 14.46 8.17
CA SER A 179 15.96 15.52 9.06
C SER A 179 14.77 16.35 9.56
N GLY A 180 14.64 16.50 10.90
CA GLY A 180 13.49 17.16 11.52
C GLY A 180 12.21 16.32 11.55
N TRP A 181 12.35 15.00 11.49
CA TRP A 181 11.27 14.04 11.69
C TRP A 181 11.54 13.17 12.92
N GLU A 182 10.51 12.89 13.67
CA GLU A 182 10.58 11.96 14.79
C GLU A 182 9.84 10.66 14.48
N LEU A 183 10.34 9.58 15.05
CA LEU A 183 9.72 8.26 15.02
C LEU A 183 8.66 8.18 16.12
N VAL A 184 7.39 8.36 15.75
CA VAL A 184 6.26 8.37 16.71
C VAL A 184 5.93 6.97 17.18
N ARG A 185 5.97 5.99 16.29
CA ARG A 185 5.65 4.57 16.56
C ARG A 185 6.47 3.66 15.68
N GLN A 186 6.77 2.47 16.16
CA GLN A 186 7.39 1.41 15.38
C GLN A 186 6.88 0.03 15.78
N GLY A 187 6.96 -0.90 14.86
CA GLY A 187 6.61 -2.30 15.07
C GLY A 187 7.36 -3.23 14.15
N LYS A 188 7.24 -4.53 14.41
CA LYS A 188 7.84 -5.58 13.59
C LYS A 188 6.86 -6.73 13.37
N ALA A 189 6.79 -7.24 12.15
CA ALA A 189 6.02 -8.41 11.78
C ALA A 189 6.84 -9.29 10.81
N GLY A 190 7.34 -10.41 11.32
CA GLY A 190 8.28 -11.24 10.55
C GLY A 190 9.56 -10.48 10.22
N ALA A 191 9.89 -10.39 8.94
CA ALA A 191 11.06 -9.66 8.43
C ALA A 191 10.77 -8.17 8.17
N VAL A 192 9.51 -7.72 8.30
CA VAL A 192 9.12 -6.34 7.99
C VAL A 192 9.11 -5.51 9.26
N HIS A 193 9.80 -4.39 9.22
CA HIS A 193 9.72 -3.31 10.20
C HIS A 193 8.81 -2.23 9.65
N PHE A 194 7.92 -1.70 10.47
CA PHE A 194 7.00 -0.65 10.07
C PHE A 194 7.00 0.49 11.07
N HIS A 195 6.93 1.70 10.55
CA HIS A 195 7.24 2.92 11.25
C HIS A 195 6.20 3.98 10.95
N LEU A 196 5.83 4.76 11.95
CA LEU A 196 5.03 5.96 11.79
C LEU A 196 5.87 7.16 12.23
N LEU A 197 6.05 8.11 11.32
CA LEU A 197 6.86 9.30 11.52
C LEU A 197 6.00 10.55 11.38
N GLN A 198 6.41 11.61 12.09
CA GLN A 198 5.82 12.94 12.02
C GLN A 198 6.92 13.99 12.04
N ARG A 199 6.68 15.18 11.50
CA ARG A 199 7.63 16.27 11.63
C ARG A 199 7.77 16.70 13.09
N GLU A 200 9.01 17.01 13.50
CA GLU A 200 9.24 17.62 14.81
C GLU A 200 8.49 18.95 14.89
N ASN A 201 7.63 19.10 15.90
CA ASN A 201 7.06 20.39 16.22
C ASN A 201 8.20 21.26 16.80
N LYS A 202 8.69 22.21 16.01
CA LYS A 202 9.56 23.26 16.56
C LYS A 202 8.64 24.23 17.31
N GLU A 203 8.63 24.12 18.66
CA GLU A 203 8.10 25.16 19.53
C GLU A 203 8.81 26.50 19.29
#